data_7cb1edc0eb758070274c068766785e72
#
_entry.id   7cb1edc0eb758070274c068766785e72
#
_cell.length_a   1.000
_cell.length_b   1.000
_cell.length_c   1.000
_cell.angle_alpha   90.00
_cell.angle_beta   90.00
_cell.angle_gamma   90.00
#
_symmetry.space_group_name_H-M   'P 1'
#
loop_
_entity.id
_entity.type
_entity.pdbx_description
1 polymer ?
#
loop_
_entity_poly.entity_id
_entity_poly.type
_entity_poly.pdbx_seq_one_letter_code
_entity_poly.pdbx_strand_id
1 'polypeptide(L)'
;MTLYAVEELNYDKLDSQKRRRFLGISYSKAHDTTTQVMKTALPSRVVAESANLQSGWDTKLQGTQFETTLGSATIRAGVGEQARADAKIILEGIKTTIHNETVSSSKSTLWQKQAGRGSNIETLQLPSFTGPVAPVLSAPGGYIADIPKGNLKTEIEKLAKQPEYAYLKQLQTVKDVNWNQVQLAYDKWDYKQEGLTGAGAAIIALAVTVVTSGAGTGAVLGLNGAAAAATDAAFASLASQASVSFINNKGDVGKNPERAGQKQHGEKIWWLPPLPQA
;
A
#
# COMPACT_ATOMS: atom_id res chain seq x y z
N MET A 1 -7.93 -2.37 -33.70
CA MET A 1 -7.20 -1.10 -33.51
C MET A 1 -6.96 -0.90 -32.03
N THR A 2 -5.80 -0.37 -31.62
CA THR A 2 -5.53 -0.13 -30.20
C THR A 2 -4.82 1.21 -30.01
N LEU A 3 -5.36 2.02 -29.10
CA LEU A 3 -4.72 3.24 -28.58
C LEU A 3 -4.23 2.92 -27.16
N TYR A 4 -2.91 2.87 -27.02
CA TYR A 4 -2.24 2.50 -25.75
C TYR A 4 -1.93 3.71 -24.88
N ALA A 5 -1.95 3.52 -23.59
CA ALA A 5 -1.29 4.41 -22.65
C ALA A 5 0.18 4.00 -22.48
N VAL A 6 1.01 4.96 -22.14
CA VAL A 6 2.41 4.75 -21.75
C VAL A 6 2.52 4.91 -20.25
N GLU A 7 3.32 4.08 -19.60
CA GLU A 7 3.59 4.21 -18.16
C GLU A 7 4.90 4.96 -17.95
N GLU A 8 4.86 5.96 -17.09
CA GLU A 8 6.03 6.67 -16.58
C GLU A 8 6.25 6.29 -15.12
N LEU A 9 7.49 5.91 -14.78
CA LEU A 9 7.88 5.57 -13.42
C LEU A 9 8.84 6.63 -12.90
N ASN A 10 8.39 7.39 -11.92
CA ASN A 10 9.21 8.30 -11.14
C ASN A 10 9.53 7.66 -9.79
N TYR A 11 10.82 7.52 -9.50
CA TYR A 11 11.31 6.95 -8.26
C TYR A 11 12.24 7.96 -7.57
N ASP A 12 11.91 8.32 -6.35
CA ASP A 12 12.73 9.15 -5.51
C ASP A 12 12.98 8.46 -4.16
N LYS A 13 14.24 8.45 -3.74
CA LYS A 13 14.64 7.89 -2.45
C LYS A 13 15.62 8.82 -1.77
N LEU A 14 15.21 9.32 -0.62
CA LEU A 14 16.05 10.12 0.26
C LEU A 14 16.47 9.27 1.46
N ASP A 15 17.78 9.16 1.67
CA ASP A 15 18.36 8.41 2.75
C ASP A 15 19.21 9.37 3.62
N SER A 16 18.93 9.41 4.92
CA SER A 16 19.61 10.26 5.88
C SER A 16 20.09 9.46 7.07
N GLN A 17 21.40 9.52 7.31
CA GLN A 17 22.03 8.86 8.45
C GLN A 17 22.67 9.87 9.39
N LYS A 18 22.36 9.76 10.68
CA LYS A 18 22.94 10.56 11.75
C LYS A 18 23.62 9.66 12.77
N ARG A 19 24.89 9.96 13.08
CA ARG A 19 25.67 9.25 14.11
C ARG A 19 26.15 10.24 15.15
N ARG A 20 25.91 9.91 16.42
CA ARG A 20 26.43 10.68 17.55
C ARG A 20 27.58 9.91 18.18
N ARG A 21 28.71 10.60 18.41
CA ARG A 21 29.92 10.03 18.98
C ARG A 21 30.34 10.83 20.21
N PHE A 22 30.90 10.13 21.19
CA PHE A 22 31.54 10.70 22.35
C PHE A 22 32.89 10.01 22.55
N LEU A 23 33.97 10.77 22.65
CA LEU A 23 35.34 10.26 22.72
C LEU A 23 35.69 9.21 21.64
N GLY A 24 35.20 9.45 20.40
CA GLY A 24 35.42 8.52 19.30
C GLY A 24 34.46 7.33 19.23
N ILE A 25 33.72 7.04 20.31
CA ILE A 25 32.80 5.91 20.40
C ILE A 25 31.40 6.34 19.93
N SER A 26 30.82 5.59 18.99
CA SER A 26 29.44 5.81 18.54
C SER A 26 28.44 5.28 19.56
N TYR A 27 27.64 6.16 20.17
CA TYR A 27 26.63 5.78 21.16
C TYR A 27 25.20 5.84 20.63
N SER A 28 24.97 6.48 19.49
CA SER A 28 23.65 6.55 18.86
C SER A 28 23.78 6.62 17.34
N LYS A 29 22.91 5.87 16.66
CA LYS A 29 22.72 5.90 15.21
C LYS A 29 21.25 6.15 14.94
N ALA A 30 20.94 7.04 14.00
CA ALA A 30 19.59 7.24 13.47
C ALA A 30 19.66 7.16 11.95
N HIS A 31 18.64 6.57 11.36
CA HIS A 31 18.51 6.36 9.93
C HIS A 31 17.07 6.64 9.54
N ASP A 32 16.90 7.57 8.62
CA ASP A 32 15.60 7.96 8.07
C ASP A 32 15.64 7.74 6.57
N THR A 33 14.72 6.94 6.06
CA THR A 33 14.54 6.68 4.64
C THR A 33 13.15 7.16 4.23
N THR A 34 13.09 8.01 3.21
CA THR A 34 11.84 8.38 2.55
C THR A 34 11.89 7.85 1.13
N THR A 35 10.88 7.07 0.76
CA THR A 35 10.73 6.53 -0.58
C THR A 35 9.44 7.06 -1.18
N GLN A 36 9.50 7.61 -2.38
CA GLN A 36 8.36 7.99 -3.17
C GLN A 36 8.45 7.29 -4.53
N VAL A 37 7.40 6.56 -4.86
CA VAL A 37 7.24 5.92 -6.17
C VAL A 37 5.95 6.42 -6.78
N MET A 38 6.04 7.06 -7.94
CA MET A 38 4.88 7.49 -8.70
C MET A 38 4.91 6.79 -10.06
N LYS A 39 3.95 5.89 -10.25
CA LYS A 39 3.69 5.23 -11.53
C LYS A 39 2.51 5.93 -12.17
N THR A 40 2.79 6.80 -13.14
CA THR A 40 1.78 7.58 -13.84
C THR A 40 1.50 6.95 -15.19
N ALA A 41 0.24 6.69 -15.46
CA ALA A 41 -0.17 6.28 -16.79
C ALA A 41 -0.47 7.53 -17.63
N LEU A 42 0.22 7.64 -18.76
CA LEU A 42 0.06 8.72 -19.72
C LEU A 42 -0.87 8.24 -20.84
N PRO A 43 -2.09 8.78 -20.91
CA PRO A 43 -3.07 8.38 -21.94
C PRO A 43 -2.67 8.90 -23.31
N SER A 44 -3.07 8.16 -24.35
CA SER A 44 -3.12 8.73 -25.70
C SER A 44 -4.17 9.83 -25.75
N ARG A 45 -3.86 10.95 -26.37
CA ARG A 45 -4.77 12.09 -26.51
C ARG A 45 -5.03 12.40 -27.99
N VAL A 46 -6.29 12.53 -28.33
CA VAL A 46 -6.77 12.91 -29.67
C VAL A 46 -7.48 14.25 -29.55
N VAL A 47 -6.95 15.27 -30.22
CA VAL A 47 -7.53 16.62 -30.27
C VAL A 47 -7.87 16.95 -31.70
N ALA A 48 -9.14 17.24 -32.00
CA ALA A 48 -9.61 17.51 -33.34
C ALA A 48 -10.93 18.30 -33.32
N GLU A 49 -11.35 18.81 -34.45
CA GLU A 49 -12.72 19.37 -34.60
C GLU A 49 -13.78 18.28 -34.43
N SER A 50 -13.53 17.11 -35.01
CA SER A 50 -14.26 15.85 -34.83
C SER A 50 -13.32 14.68 -35.03
N ALA A 51 -13.57 13.56 -34.38
CA ALA A 51 -12.76 12.36 -34.54
C ALA A 51 -13.61 11.21 -35.11
N ASN A 52 -13.07 10.47 -36.09
CA ASN A 52 -13.73 9.30 -36.64
C ASN A 52 -12.72 8.12 -36.70
N LEU A 53 -12.91 7.16 -35.82
CA LEU A 53 -12.10 5.96 -35.76
C LEU A 53 -12.93 4.76 -36.20
N GLN A 54 -12.42 4.03 -37.18
CA GLN A 54 -13.07 2.83 -37.71
C GLN A 54 -12.09 1.66 -37.74
N SER A 55 -12.57 0.48 -37.38
CA SER A 55 -11.79 -0.76 -37.36
C SER A 55 -12.66 -1.92 -37.81
N GLY A 56 -12.12 -2.81 -38.63
CA GLY A 56 -12.80 -4.06 -38.99
C GLY A 56 -12.85 -5.08 -37.83
N TRP A 57 -12.02 -4.89 -36.82
CA TRP A 57 -11.85 -5.76 -35.65
C TRP A 57 -12.14 -4.99 -34.38
N ASP A 58 -11.79 -5.59 -33.23
CA ASP A 58 -11.93 -4.89 -31.95
C ASP A 58 -11.19 -3.56 -31.94
N THR A 59 -11.80 -2.58 -31.27
CA THR A 59 -11.16 -1.29 -30.99
C THR A 59 -10.95 -1.17 -29.49
N LYS A 60 -9.68 -1.08 -29.06
CA LYS A 60 -9.30 -0.93 -27.66
C LYS A 60 -8.80 0.49 -27.40
N LEU A 61 -9.42 1.14 -26.42
CA LEU A 61 -9.07 2.48 -25.94
C LEU A 61 -8.59 2.35 -24.49
N GLN A 62 -7.28 2.53 -24.29
CA GLN A 62 -6.69 2.41 -22.95
C GLN A 62 -6.48 3.80 -22.35
N GLY A 63 -7.38 4.22 -21.47
CA GLY A 63 -7.38 5.53 -20.84
C GLY A 63 -7.40 6.72 -21.81
N THR A 64 -7.67 6.49 -23.09
CA THR A 64 -7.55 7.44 -24.19
C THR A 64 -8.44 8.65 -23.97
N GLN A 65 -7.91 9.86 -24.21
CA GLN A 65 -8.63 11.12 -24.10
C GLN A 65 -8.97 11.65 -25.48
N PHE A 66 -10.25 11.88 -25.72
CA PHE A 66 -10.75 12.56 -26.92
C PHE A 66 -11.24 13.96 -26.55
N GLU A 67 -10.72 14.95 -27.24
CA GLU A 67 -11.18 16.33 -27.16
C GLU A 67 -11.64 16.79 -28.55
N THR A 68 -12.93 17.06 -28.67
CA THR A 68 -13.48 17.59 -29.93
C THR A 68 -14.01 19.01 -29.71
N THR A 69 -13.78 19.87 -30.69
CA THR A 69 -14.14 21.30 -30.57
C THR A 69 -15.48 21.67 -31.26
N LEU A 70 -15.88 20.93 -32.29
CA LEU A 70 -17.09 21.22 -33.07
C LEU A 70 -18.01 19.98 -33.16
N GLY A 71 -17.48 18.80 -33.45
CA GLY A 71 -18.26 17.59 -33.67
C GLY A 71 -18.11 16.56 -32.58
N SER A 72 -18.50 15.34 -32.88
CA SER A 72 -18.38 14.21 -31.95
C SER A 72 -17.12 13.37 -32.19
N ALA A 73 -16.72 12.60 -31.18
CA ALA A 73 -15.83 11.46 -31.36
C ALA A 73 -16.69 10.24 -31.75
N THR A 74 -16.55 9.76 -32.97
CA THR A 74 -17.22 8.57 -33.50
C THR A 74 -16.27 7.40 -33.54
N ILE A 75 -16.58 6.32 -32.84
CA ILE A 75 -15.76 5.12 -32.75
C ILE A 75 -16.58 3.93 -33.20
N ARG A 76 -16.13 3.23 -34.23
CA ARG A 76 -16.82 2.10 -34.82
C ARG A 76 -15.90 0.89 -34.94
N ALA A 77 -16.27 -0.22 -34.32
CA ALA A 77 -15.64 -1.51 -34.54
C ALA A 77 -16.52 -2.38 -35.48
N GLY A 78 -15.88 -3.31 -36.16
CA GLY A 78 -16.58 -4.21 -37.08
C GLY A 78 -17.05 -3.51 -38.36
N VAL A 79 -16.26 -2.60 -38.93
CA VAL A 79 -16.58 -1.83 -40.14
C VAL A 79 -15.55 -2.12 -41.25
N GLY A 80 -16.00 -2.29 -42.48
CA GLY A 80 -15.14 -2.55 -43.65
C GLY A 80 -15.35 -3.95 -44.24
N GLU A 81 -14.67 -4.25 -45.36
CA GLU A 81 -14.84 -5.48 -46.11
C GLU A 81 -14.47 -6.75 -45.34
N GLN A 82 -13.50 -6.65 -44.38
CA GLN A 82 -13.08 -7.76 -43.53
C GLN A 82 -13.54 -7.58 -42.10
N ALA A 83 -14.70 -6.95 -41.91
CA ALA A 83 -15.27 -6.68 -40.61
C ALA A 83 -15.72 -7.96 -39.90
N ARG A 84 -15.39 -8.06 -38.60
CA ARG A 84 -15.89 -9.14 -37.75
C ARG A 84 -17.23 -8.78 -37.16
N ALA A 85 -18.18 -9.70 -37.27
CA ALA A 85 -19.53 -9.54 -36.73
C ALA A 85 -19.54 -9.52 -35.17
N ASP A 86 -18.51 -10.04 -34.53
CA ASP A 86 -18.33 -10.07 -33.07
C ASP A 86 -17.36 -9.02 -32.54
N ALA A 87 -16.95 -8.05 -33.40
CA ALA A 87 -16.02 -6.99 -33.03
C ALA A 87 -16.56 -6.09 -31.91
N LYS A 88 -15.72 -5.81 -30.92
CA LYS A 88 -16.07 -5.09 -29.71
C LYS A 88 -15.34 -3.77 -29.58
N ILE A 89 -15.92 -2.84 -28.83
CA ILE A 89 -15.19 -1.69 -28.29
C ILE A 89 -14.82 -2.01 -26.84
N ILE A 90 -13.51 -1.91 -26.54
CA ILE A 90 -12.95 -2.18 -25.22
C ILE A 90 -12.46 -0.85 -24.64
N LEU A 91 -13.16 -0.41 -23.59
CA LEU A 91 -12.89 0.83 -22.86
C LEU A 91 -12.12 0.46 -21.57
N GLU A 92 -10.81 0.34 -21.70
CA GLU A 92 -9.92 -0.08 -20.62
C GLU A 92 -9.41 1.13 -19.82
N GLY A 93 -9.51 1.04 -18.50
CA GLY A 93 -8.93 2.03 -17.60
C GLY A 93 -7.44 1.82 -17.38
N ILE A 94 -6.74 2.91 -17.11
CA ILE A 94 -5.33 2.90 -16.71
C ILE A 94 -5.20 3.31 -15.26
N LYS A 95 -4.27 2.69 -14.53
CA LYS A 95 -4.01 2.99 -13.12
C LYS A 95 -2.82 3.93 -12.96
N THR A 96 -3.01 4.96 -12.18
CA THR A 96 -1.92 5.75 -11.60
C THR A 96 -1.74 5.31 -10.16
N THR A 97 -0.52 4.97 -9.77
CA THR A 97 -0.18 4.53 -8.41
C THR A 97 0.76 5.55 -7.77
N ILE A 98 0.42 5.99 -6.57
CA ILE A 98 1.26 6.86 -5.74
C ILE A 98 1.58 6.10 -4.46
N HIS A 99 2.85 5.74 -4.31
CA HIS A 99 3.37 5.10 -3.11
C HIS A 99 4.34 6.05 -2.40
N ASN A 100 4.02 6.36 -1.15
CA ASN A 100 4.87 7.17 -0.28
C ASN A 100 5.17 6.38 0.99
N GLU A 101 6.43 6.28 1.37
CA GLU A 101 6.83 5.63 2.60
C GLU A 101 7.95 6.43 3.28
N THR A 102 7.84 6.57 4.59
CA THR A 102 8.92 7.10 5.43
C THR A 102 9.17 6.11 6.56
N VAL A 103 10.39 5.59 6.63
CA VAL A 103 10.86 4.70 7.69
C VAL A 103 11.93 5.41 8.48
N SER A 104 11.75 5.48 9.79
CA SER A 104 12.72 6.05 10.73
C SER A 104 13.17 4.97 11.69
N SER A 105 14.46 4.83 11.87
CA SER A 105 15.05 3.96 12.88
C SER A 105 16.09 4.70 13.70
N SER A 106 16.13 4.41 14.98
CA SER A 106 17.20 4.89 15.85
C SER A 106 17.62 3.82 16.84
N LYS A 107 18.90 3.73 17.08
CA LYS A 107 19.49 2.76 18.02
C LYS A 107 20.55 3.46 18.84
N SER A 108 20.46 3.32 20.16
CA SER A 108 21.49 3.66 21.12
C SER A 108 22.01 2.39 21.81
N THR A 109 22.90 2.54 22.76
CA THR A 109 23.44 1.41 23.54
C THR A 109 22.31 0.62 24.26
N LEU A 110 21.31 1.34 24.80
CA LEU A 110 20.28 0.74 25.65
C LEU A 110 18.90 0.67 24.99
N TRP A 111 18.61 1.53 24.02
CA TRP A 111 17.27 1.71 23.48
C TRP A 111 17.24 1.71 21.96
N GLN A 112 16.21 1.13 21.38
CA GLN A 112 15.96 1.17 19.95
C GLN A 112 14.53 1.60 19.66
N LYS A 113 14.36 2.26 18.52
CA LYS A 113 13.08 2.75 18.03
C LYS A 113 12.99 2.57 16.54
N GLN A 114 11.86 2.13 16.07
CA GLN A 114 11.51 2.07 14.66
C GLN A 114 10.11 2.64 14.48
N ALA A 115 9.94 3.44 13.47
CA ALA A 115 8.64 3.97 13.07
C ALA A 115 8.56 4.00 11.55
N GLY A 116 7.40 3.72 11.01
CA GLY A 116 7.15 3.83 9.58
C GLY A 116 5.74 4.32 9.36
N ARG A 117 5.60 5.18 8.36
CA ARG A 117 4.31 5.65 7.87
C ARG A 117 4.32 5.67 6.37
N GLY A 118 3.18 5.41 5.76
CA GLY A 118 3.10 5.46 4.33
C GLY A 118 1.68 5.38 3.81
N SER A 119 1.58 5.44 2.50
CA SER A 119 0.35 5.25 1.77
C SER A 119 0.62 4.67 0.39
N ASN A 120 -0.31 3.85 -0.08
CA ASN A 120 -0.36 3.36 -1.44
C ASN A 120 -1.75 3.66 -1.99
N ILE A 121 -1.82 4.57 -2.94
CA ILE A 121 -3.09 5.07 -3.48
C ILE A 121 -3.10 4.84 -4.97
N GLU A 122 -4.12 4.12 -5.46
CA GLU A 122 -4.37 3.94 -6.88
C GLU A 122 -5.58 4.75 -7.31
N THR A 123 -5.48 5.36 -8.50
CA THR A 123 -6.58 6.01 -9.19
C THR A 123 -6.76 5.38 -10.57
N LEU A 124 -8.01 5.26 -11.02
CA LEU A 124 -8.36 4.73 -12.33
C LEU A 124 -8.76 5.87 -13.25
N GLN A 125 -8.07 5.99 -14.38
CA GLN A 125 -8.44 6.90 -15.46
C GLN A 125 -9.05 6.09 -16.60
N LEU A 126 -10.32 6.34 -16.86
CA LEU A 126 -11.07 5.71 -17.95
C LEU A 126 -10.88 6.50 -19.25
N PRO A 127 -11.17 5.90 -20.41
CA PRO A 127 -11.31 6.66 -21.65
C PRO A 127 -12.30 7.80 -21.46
N SER A 128 -11.93 9.00 -21.91
CA SER A 128 -12.72 10.23 -21.72
C SER A 128 -13.05 10.90 -23.03
N PHE A 129 -14.22 11.52 -23.09
CA PHE A 129 -14.72 12.20 -24.28
C PHE A 129 -15.20 13.60 -23.90
N THR A 130 -14.46 14.61 -24.31
CA THR A 130 -14.78 16.02 -24.05
C THR A 130 -15.13 16.68 -25.36
N GLY A 131 -16.28 17.36 -25.43
CA GLY A 131 -16.70 18.07 -26.62
C GLY A 131 -18.17 18.52 -26.52
N PRO A 132 -18.63 19.37 -27.49
CA PRO A 132 -19.99 19.89 -27.50
C PRO A 132 -21.03 18.83 -27.88
N VAL A 133 -20.58 17.74 -28.52
CA VAL A 133 -21.45 16.65 -28.99
C VAL A 133 -21.05 15.35 -28.34
N ALA A 134 -22.01 14.60 -27.84
CA ALA A 134 -21.78 13.32 -27.20
C ALA A 134 -21.08 12.30 -28.14
N PRO A 135 -20.20 11.44 -27.63
CA PRO A 135 -19.52 10.45 -28.45
C PRO A 135 -20.49 9.41 -29.02
N VAL A 136 -20.18 8.93 -30.22
CA VAL A 136 -20.92 7.84 -30.86
C VAL A 136 -20.07 6.58 -30.83
N LEU A 137 -20.52 5.57 -30.08
CA LEU A 137 -19.86 4.29 -29.97
C LEU A 137 -20.71 3.22 -30.66
N SER A 138 -20.15 2.42 -31.59
CA SER A 138 -20.87 1.38 -32.31
C SER A 138 -20.00 0.14 -32.49
N ALA A 139 -20.43 -0.99 -31.98
CA ALA A 139 -19.76 -2.27 -32.10
C ALA A 139 -20.78 -3.41 -32.19
N PRO A 140 -20.71 -4.29 -33.22
CA PRO A 140 -21.67 -5.39 -33.37
C PRO A 140 -21.52 -6.44 -32.28
N GLY A 141 -20.31 -6.66 -31.74
CA GLY A 141 -20.04 -7.58 -30.64
C GLY A 141 -20.22 -7.00 -29.25
N GLY A 142 -20.72 -5.74 -29.13
CA GLY A 142 -20.95 -5.08 -27.87
C GLY A 142 -19.70 -4.39 -27.27
N TYR A 143 -19.70 -4.22 -25.95
CA TYR A 143 -18.73 -3.41 -25.26
C TYR A 143 -18.13 -4.14 -24.06
N ILE A 144 -16.86 -3.84 -23.77
CA ILE A 144 -16.21 -4.15 -22.49
C ILE A 144 -15.78 -2.82 -21.89
N ALA A 145 -16.21 -2.51 -20.67
CA ALA A 145 -15.89 -1.26 -20.03
C ALA A 145 -15.40 -1.47 -18.60
N ASP A 146 -14.23 -0.94 -18.31
CA ASP A 146 -13.69 -0.92 -16.95
C ASP A 146 -14.44 0.11 -16.10
N ILE A 147 -14.60 -0.22 -14.82
CA ILE A 147 -15.18 0.67 -13.81
C ILE A 147 -14.56 0.37 -12.45
N PRO A 148 -14.41 1.34 -11.54
CA PRO A 148 -13.98 1.06 -10.18
C PRO A 148 -14.88 0.03 -9.51
N LYS A 149 -14.29 -0.87 -8.72
CA LYS A 149 -15.05 -1.88 -7.98
C LYS A 149 -16.00 -1.24 -6.98
N GLY A 150 -17.27 -1.59 -7.06
CA GLY A 150 -18.31 -1.06 -6.20
C GLY A 150 -19.72 -1.45 -6.68
N ASN A 151 -20.72 -0.73 -6.20
CA ASN A 151 -22.05 -0.85 -6.77
C ASN A 151 -22.05 -0.19 -8.16
N LEU A 152 -22.28 -0.99 -9.19
CA LEU A 152 -22.16 -0.56 -10.58
C LEU A 152 -22.95 0.72 -10.89
N LYS A 153 -24.21 0.79 -10.46
CA LYS A 153 -25.08 1.95 -10.71
C LYS A 153 -24.52 3.21 -10.04
N THR A 154 -24.12 3.08 -8.77
CA THR A 154 -23.56 4.19 -7.99
C THR A 154 -22.24 4.71 -8.58
N GLU A 155 -21.34 3.81 -9.01
CA GLU A 155 -20.07 4.20 -9.60
C GLU A 155 -20.26 4.89 -10.98
N ILE A 156 -21.19 4.38 -11.80
CA ILE A 156 -21.55 5.05 -13.06
C ILE A 156 -22.13 6.44 -12.80
N GLU A 157 -23.08 6.57 -11.87
CA GLU A 157 -23.68 7.86 -11.52
C GLU A 157 -22.66 8.86 -10.99
N LYS A 158 -21.69 8.40 -10.20
CA LYS A 158 -20.60 9.21 -9.66
C LYS A 158 -19.66 9.73 -10.77
N LEU A 159 -19.21 8.83 -11.63
CA LEU A 159 -18.31 9.16 -12.74
C LEU A 159 -19.01 10.07 -13.76
N ALA A 160 -20.23 9.76 -14.13
CA ALA A 160 -20.99 10.50 -15.13
C ALA A 160 -21.48 11.89 -14.67
N LYS A 161 -21.15 12.33 -13.44
CA LYS A 161 -21.23 13.74 -13.03
C LYS A 161 -20.16 14.58 -13.72
N GLN A 162 -19.07 13.95 -14.14
CA GLN A 162 -18.03 14.60 -14.93
C GLN A 162 -18.42 14.47 -16.40
N PRO A 163 -18.46 15.60 -17.14
CA PRO A 163 -18.94 15.63 -18.53
C PRO A 163 -18.24 14.64 -19.45
N GLU A 164 -16.94 14.45 -19.26
CA GLU A 164 -16.09 13.55 -20.04
C GLU A 164 -16.42 12.06 -19.89
N TYR A 165 -17.15 11.69 -18.84
CA TYR A 165 -17.62 10.34 -18.58
C TYR A 165 -19.14 10.17 -18.72
N ALA A 166 -19.84 11.17 -19.25
CA ALA A 166 -21.31 11.13 -19.43
C ALA A 166 -21.76 9.96 -20.32
N TYR A 167 -20.90 9.50 -21.23
CA TYR A 167 -21.15 8.35 -22.10
C TYR A 167 -21.40 7.03 -21.34
N LEU A 168 -20.91 6.89 -20.11
CA LEU A 168 -21.15 5.72 -19.27
C LEU A 168 -22.64 5.50 -18.98
N LYS A 169 -23.43 6.58 -18.87
CA LYS A 169 -24.90 6.49 -18.74
C LYS A 169 -25.54 5.93 -20.00
N GLN A 170 -25.04 6.31 -21.18
CA GLN A 170 -25.52 5.76 -22.43
C GLN A 170 -25.23 4.28 -22.52
N LEU A 171 -24.00 3.86 -22.18
CA LEU A 171 -23.62 2.44 -22.13
C LEU A 171 -24.44 1.64 -21.12
N GLN A 172 -24.87 2.24 -20.00
CA GLN A 172 -25.71 1.56 -19.01
C GLN A 172 -27.07 1.12 -19.59
N THR A 173 -27.56 1.79 -20.63
CA THR A 173 -28.83 1.44 -21.29
C THR A 173 -28.68 0.38 -22.38
N VAL A 174 -27.45 0.04 -22.76
CA VAL A 174 -27.14 -0.96 -23.77
C VAL A 174 -27.07 -2.35 -23.13
N LYS A 175 -27.69 -3.36 -23.75
CA LYS A 175 -27.75 -4.72 -23.19
C LYS A 175 -26.44 -5.49 -23.26
N ASP A 176 -25.59 -5.20 -24.26
CA ASP A 176 -24.38 -5.97 -24.56
C ASP A 176 -23.11 -5.29 -24.02
N VAL A 177 -23.16 -4.82 -22.77
CA VAL A 177 -22.01 -4.24 -22.07
C VAL A 177 -21.53 -5.18 -20.96
N ASN A 178 -20.29 -5.65 -21.10
CA ASN A 178 -19.58 -6.36 -20.05
C ASN A 178 -18.80 -5.38 -19.18
N TRP A 179 -19.26 -5.18 -17.96
CA TRP A 179 -18.62 -4.29 -16.97
C TRP A 179 -17.53 -5.04 -16.21
N ASN A 180 -16.28 -4.63 -16.41
CA ASN A 180 -15.13 -5.16 -15.68
C ASN A 180 -14.81 -4.27 -14.47
N GLN A 181 -14.98 -4.82 -13.26
CA GLN A 181 -14.74 -4.11 -12.01
C GLN A 181 -13.27 -4.13 -11.63
N VAL A 182 -12.63 -2.96 -11.63
CA VAL A 182 -11.22 -2.78 -11.31
C VAL A 182 -11.05 -2.43 -9.84
N GLN A 183 -10.36 -3.26 -9.10
CA GLN A 183 -10.02 -2.97 -7.71
C GLN A 183 -8.86 -1.99 -7.64
N LEU A 184 -9.05 -0.94 -6.83
CA LEU A 184 -8.04 0.08 -6.55
C LEU A 184 -7.52 -0.09 -5.13
N ALA A 185 -6.21 0.07 -4.95
CA ALA A 185 -5.60 0.08 -3.64
C ALA A 185 -5.78 1.45 -2.98
N TYR A 186 -6.10 1.42 -1.70
CA TYR A 186 -6.16 2.61 -0.86
C TYR A 186 -5.68 2.24 0.54
N ASP A 187 -4.34 2.06 0.65
CA ASP A 187 -3.72 1.61 1.88
C ASP A 187 -3.01 2.78 2.56
N LYS A 188 -3.16 2.85 3.88
CA LYS A 188 -2.40 3.76 4.73
C LYS A 188 -1.92 3.00 5.94
N TRP A 189 -0.69 3.25 6.36
CA TRP A 189 -0.12 2.65 7.55
C TRP A 189 0.67 3.65 8.36
N ASP A 190 0.64 3.47 9.65
CA ASP A 190 1.46 4.18 10.62
C ASP A 190 1.76 3.21 11.77
N TYR A 191 3.03 2.94 11.99
CA TYR A 191 3.45 2.08 13.07
C TYR A 191 4.64 2.68 13.83
N LYS A 192 4.71 2.37 15.11
CA LYS A 192 5.81 2.77 15.96
C LYS A 192 6.11 1.65 16.92
N GLN A 193 7.38 1.23 16.93
CA GLN A 193 7.91 0.24 17.84
C GLN A 193 9.11 0.83 18.57
N GLU A 194 9.19 0.64 19.85
CA GLU A 194 10.32 1.07 20.65
C GLU A 194 10.55 0.10 21.81
N GLY A 195 11.79 -0.10 22.20
CA GLY A 195 12.13 -1.02 23.26
C GLY A 195 13.62 -1.01 23.58
N LEU A 196 13.98 -1.88 24.52
CA LEU A 196 15.38 -2.07 24.86
C LEU A 196 16.14 -2.77 23.73
N THR A 197 17.40 -2.36 23.53
CA THR A 197 18.34 -3.15 22.74
C THR A 197 18.72 -4.42 23.50
N GLY A 198 19.30 -5.39 22.82
CA GLY A 198 19.84 -6.59 23.49
C GLY A 198 20.81 -6.24 24.63
N ALA A 199 21.68 -5.23 24.43
CA ALA A 199 22.57 -4.74 25.49
C ALA A 199 21.79 -4.08 26.65
N GLY A 200 20.77 -3.27 26.34
CA GLY A 200 19.91 -2.67 27.37
C GLY A 200 19.15 -3.71 28.17
N ALA A 201 18.59 -4.71 27.51
CA ALA A 201 17.92 -5.84 28.14
C ALA A 201 18.87 -6.65 29.03
N ALA A 202 20.10 -6.89 28.57
CA ALA A 202 21.10 -7.62 29.34
C ALA A 202 21.54 -6.86 30.60
N ILE A 203 21.69 -5.55 30.56
CA ILE A 203 22.02 -4.74 31.74
C ILE A 203 20.90 -4.81 32.77
N ILE A 204 19.63 -4.68 32.35
CA ILE A 204 18.50 -4.80 33.25
C ILE A 204 18.38 -6.22 33.82
N ALA A 205 18.55 -7.23 32.99
CA ALA A 205 18.54 -8.62 33.45
C ALA A 205 19.64 -8.87 34.49
N LEU A 206 20.84 -8.35 34.27
CA LEU A 206 21.95 -8.44 35.23
C LEU A 206 21.62 -7.72 36.55
N ALA A 207 21.10 -6.49 36.47
CA ALA A 207 20.72 -5.72 37.67
C ALA A 207 19.65 -6.44 38.50
N VAL A 208 18.60 -6.98 37.83
CA VAL A 208 17.56 -7.76 38.50
C VAL A 208 18.12 -9.03 39.11
N THR A 209 19.03 -9.71 38.42
CA THR A 209 19.67 -10.93 38.94
C THR A 209 20.48 -10.63 40.20
N VAL A 210 21.25 -9.56 40.22
CA VAL A 210 22.03 -9.15 41.42
C VAL A 210 21.11 -8.81 42.59
N VAL A 211 20.00 -8.12 42.37
CA VAL A 211 19.05 -7.77 43.43
C VAL A 211 18.31 -9.03 43.95
N THR A 212 17.87 -9.90 43.05
CA THR A 212 17.04 -11.06 43.39
C THR A 212 17.86 -12.26 43.91
N SER A 213 19.12 -12.44 43.47
CA SER A 213 19.98 -13.52 43.97
C SER A 213 20.35 -13.39 45.44
N GLY A 214 20.24 -12.12 45.98
CA GLY A 214 20.38 -11.90 47.41
C GLY A 214 19.09 -12.16 48.25
N ALA A 215 17.95 -12.38 47.55
CA ALA A 215 16.65 -12.52 48.23
C ALA A 215 16.42 -13.94 48.81
N GLY A 216 17.25 -14.94 48.49
CA GLY A 216 17.17 -16.26 49.09
C GLY A 216 15.83 -16.97 48.94
N THR A 217 15.20 -16.87 47.75
CA THR A 217 13.86 -17.44 47.47
C THR A 217 13.83 -18.97 47.70
N GLY A 218 14.91 -19.67 47.42
CA GLY A 218 15.04 -21.08 47.70
C GLY A 218 15.02 -21.38 49.21
N ALA A 219 15.63 -20.51 50.02
CA ALA A 219 15.63 -20.66 51.49
C ALA A 219 14.24 -20.37 52.07
N VAL A 220 13.49 -19.40 51.53
CA VAL A 220 12.10 -19.12 51.94
C VAL A 220 11.18 -20.33 51.68
N LEU A 221 11.46 -21.09 50.64
CA LEU A 221 10.72 -22.31 50.30
C LEU A 221 11.24 -23.55 51.06
N GLY A 222 12.17 -23.39 52.00
CA GLY A 222 12.74 -24.49 52.77
C GLY A 222 13.69 -25.39 51.98
N LEU A 223 14.21 -24.95 50.85
CA LEU A 223 15.14 -25.69 50.04
C LEU A 223 16.58 -25.37 50.46
N ASN A 224 17.48 -26.38 50.30
CA ASN A 224 18.90 -26.24 50.63
C ASN A 224 19.79 -26.69 49.49
N GLY A 225 21.04 -26.20 49.47
CA GLY A 225 22.05 -26.61 48.52
C GLY A 225 21.70 -26.30 47.06
N ALA A 226 21.92 -27.27 46.15
CA ALA A 226 21.71 -27.13 44.74
C ALA A 226 20.25 -26.78 44.35
N ALA A 227 19.28 -27.29 45.12
CA ALA A 227 17.86 -27.00 44.87
C ALA A 227 17.52 -25.55 45.19
N ALA A 228 18.04 -24.96 46.26
CA ALA A 228 17.89 -23.55 46.59
C ALA A 228 18.54 -22.68 45.51
N ALA A 229 19.76 -22.98 45.09
CA ALA A 229 20.45 -22.23 44.02
C ALA A 229 19.73 -22.30 42.67
N ALA A 230 19.16 -23.44 42.31
CA ALA A 230 18.36 -23.58 41.10
C ALA A 230 17.07 -22.76 41.15
N THR A 231 16.41 -22.72 42.30
CA THR A 231 15.17 -21.91 42.50
C THR A 231 15.48 -20.42 42.45
N ASP A 232 16.55 -19.97 43.07
CA ASP A 232 17.00 -18.59 43.04
C ASP A 232 17.37 -18.15 41.61
N ALA A 233 18.05 -18.99 40.84
CA ALA A 233 18.39 -18.75 39.45
C ALA A 233 17.15 -18.69 38.56
N ALA A 234 16.20 -19.60 38.75
CA ALA A 234 14.94 -19.60 38.00
C ALA A 234 14.11 -18.37 38.31
N PHE A 235 13.99 -17.96 39.56
CA PHE A 235 13.27 -16.75 39.98
C PHE A 235 13.94 -15.49 39.43
N ALA A 236 15.27 -15.38 39.48
CA ALA A 236 16.01 -14.26 38.92
C ALA A 236 15.81 -14.14 37.40
N SER A 237 15.79 -15.28 36.70
CA SER A 237 15.52 -15.34 35.26
C SER A 237 14.10 -14.87 34.93
N LEU A 238 13.08 -15.32 35.62
CA LEU A 238 11.70 -14.90 35.44
C LEU A 238 11.51 -13.42 35.76
N ALA A 239 12.09 -12.95 36.87
CA ALA A 239 12.02 -11.55 37.26
C ALA A 239 12.70 -10.62 36.24
N SER A 240 13.85 -11.03 35.68
CA SER A 240 14.52 -10.26 34.64
C SER A 240 13.73 -10.21 33.33
N GLN A 241 13.15 -11.32 32.90
CA GLN A 241 12.30 -11.37 31.70
C GLN A 241 11.05 -10.50 31.89
N ALA A 242 10.39 -10.58 33.07
CA ALA A 242 9.22 -9.76 33.39
C ALA A 242 9.59 -8.26 33.40
N SER A 243 10.75 -7.89 33.95
CA SER A 243 11.21 -6.50 34.00
C SER A 243 11.50 -5.95 32.59
N VAL A 244 12.14 -6.72 31.73
CA VAL A 244 12.41 -6.36 30.34
C VAL A 244 11.10 -6.20 29.58
N SER A 245 10.15 -7.12 29.75
CA SER A 245 8.85 -7.08 29.12
C SER A 245 8.03 -5.88 29.61
N PHE A 246 8.03 -5.60 30.91
CA PHE A 246 7.34 -4.44 31.51
C PHE A 246 7.86 -3.13 30.93
N ILE A 247 9.16 -2.96 30.81
CA ILE A 247 9.76 -1.75 30.25
C ILE A 247 9.46 -1.62 28.77
N ASN A 248 9.55 -2.70 27.99
CA ASN A 248 9.25 -2.69 26.56
C ASN A 248 7.78 -2.37 26.28
N ASN A 249 6.88 -2.76 27.19
CA ASN A 249 5.45 -2.51 27.11
C ASN A 249 5.01 -1.21 27.85
N LYS A 250 5.95 -0.33 28.21
CA LYS A 250 5.68 0.94 28.91
C LYS A 250 4.85 0.78 30.20
N GLY A 251 5.11 -0.27 30.93
CA GLY A 251 4.43 -0.58 32.19
C GLY A 251 3.12 -1.37 32.07
N ASP A 252 2.70 -1.73 30.89
CA ASP A 252 1.48 -2.53 30.67
C ASP A 252 1.80 -4.03 30.71
N VAL A 253 1.51 -4.68 31.83
CA VAL A 253 1.74 -6.12 32.07
C VAL A 253 0.78 -7.05 31.29
N GLY A 254 -0.32 -6.50 30.76
CA GLY A 254 -1.32 -7.27 30.01
C GLY A 254 -0.98 -7.46 28.54
N LYS A 255 0.01 -6.76 28.00
CA LYS A 255 0.43 -6.88 26.61
C LYS A 255 1.50 -7.96 26.42
N ASN A 256 1.08 -9.08 25.87
CA ASN A 256 2.02 -10.11 25.43
C ASN A 256 2.85 -9.56 24.24
N PRO A 257 4.20 -9.62 24.26
CA PRO A 257 5.04 -9.11 23.17
C PRO A 257 4.75 -9.79 21.80
N GLU A 258 4.21 -11.00 21.79
CA GLU A 258 3.78 -11.68 20.56
C GLU A 258 2.50 -11.10 19.95
N ARG A 259 1.70 -10.32 20.70
CA ARG A 259 0.47 -9.66 20.21
C ARG A 259 0.61 -8.19 19.90
N ALA A 260 1.76 -7.59 20.11
CA ALA A 260 1.98 -6.16 19.79
C ALA A 260 1.94 -5.86 18.27
N GLY A 261 1.97 -6.89 17.41
CA GLY A 261 1.72 -6.79 15.97
C GLY A 261 0.26 -7.02 15.54
N GLN A 262 -0.64 -7.37 16.47
CA GLN A 262 -2.04 -7.67 16.19
C GLN A 262 -2.99 -6.72 16.93
N LYS A 263 -3.05 -5.45 16.56
CA LYS A 263 -4.23 -4.63 16.81
C LYS A 263 -4.86 -4.28 15.47
N GLN A 264 -5.79 -5.13 15.14
CA GLN A 264 -7.21 -4.88 14.89
C GLN A 264 -7.53 -3.60 14.10
N HIS A 265 -7.51 -3.75 12.80
CA HIS A 265 -8.72 -3.54 12.01
C HIS A 265 -8.78 -4.76 11.09
N GLY A 266 -9.95 -5.37 10.94
CA GLY A 266 -10.15 -6.61 10.18
C GLY A 266 -9.83 -6.44 8.71
N GLU A 267 -8.54 -6.41 8.37
CA GLU A 267 -8.03 -6.45 7.02
C GLU A 267 -6.62 -7.06 7.03
N LYS A 268 -6.41 -7.97 6.13
CA LYS A 268 -5.33 -8.91 5.88
C LYS A 268 -3.92 -8.38 6.14
N ILE A 269 -3.21 -9.11 7.00
CA ILE A 269 -1.78 -8.95 7.29
C ILE A 269 -0.98 -9.30 6.03
N TRP A 270 -0.22 -8.34 5.50
CA TRP A 270 0.82 -8.57 4.50
C TRP A 270 2.17 -8.74 5.21
N TRP A 271 2.87 -9.80 4.87
CA TRP A 271 4.19 -10.16 5.37
C TRP A 271 5.21 -9.04 5.15
N LEU A 272 5.88 -8.62 6.21
CA LEU A 272 7.11 -7.82 6.13
C LEU A 272 8.26 -8.73 5.64
N PRO A 273 9.06 -8.31 4.67
CA PRO A 273 10.27 -9.03 4.30
C PRO A 273 11.28 -8.99 5.45
N PRO A 274 12.10 -10.04 5.63
CA PRO A 274 13.14 -10.05 6.65
C PRO A 274 14.18 -8.96 6.36
N LEU A 275 14.62 -8.30 7.44
CA LEU A 275 15.66 -7.27 7.38
C LEU A 275 16.96 -7.89 6.84
N PRO A 276 17.73 -7.20 5.98
CA PRO A 276 19.05 -7.65 5.59
C PRO A 276 19.96 -7.67 6.83
N GLN A 277 20.58 -8.81 7.05
CA GLN A 277 21.65 -8.97 8.05
C GLN A 277 22.87 -8.20 7.56
N ALA A 278 23.37 -7.31 8.38
CA ALA A 278 24.68 -6.64 8.21
C ALA A 278 25.67 -7.25 9.18
#